data_af4c5f22b0f247bd1bbb413f98e1a3a5
#
_entry.id   af4c5f22b0f247bd1bbb413f98e1a3a5
#
_cell.length_a   1.000
_cell.length_b   1.000
_cell.length_c   1.000
_cell.angle_alpha   90.00
_cell.angle_beta   90.00
_cell.angle_gamma   90.00
#
_symmetry.space_group_name_H-M   'P 1'
#
loop_
_entity.id
_entity.type
_entity.pdbx_description
1 polymer ?
#
loop_
_entity_poly.entity_id
_entity_poly.type
_entity_poly.pdbx_seq_one_letter_code
_entity_poly.pdbx_strand_id
1 'polypeptide(L)'
;MKIVVLAGGTSTERDVSLISGSNIYRALKKKGHDAILVDLYLGYEGDLAINEDIFKANVEWDKDVTAISAEQPDLSHLKELRKDGGKSLFGPNVLALCDMADIVFLGLHGANGEDGRVQATFDLMGIPYTGTDYLSSAIAMDKSLSKQMFRAAGIPTPKGITAKNGQKIDPSTVPYPCMVKTTCGGSSVGTYRVEKPEELQKALDDAYSFGDDVIIEQFVSGREFSVGVVDGKAYPIIEIAPIHGFYDYKNKYQAGSTIETCPAELPKELTQKMQHYAEMVFEALGMRSYARMDFMLDTETLEMYCLEANTL
;
A
#
# COMPACT_ATOMS: atom_id res chain seq x y z
N MET A 1 14.84 12.64 -19.21
CA MET A 1 15.23 12.43 -17.81
C MET A 1 15.68 11.00 -17.64
N LYS A 2 16.71 10.77 -16.83
CA LYS A 2 17.11 9.45 -16.33
C LYS A 2 16.19 9.08 -15.17
N ILE A 3 15.46 7.98 -15.28
CA ILE A 3 14.48 7.58 -14.25
C ILE A 3 14.71 6.12 -13.88
N VAL A 4 14.88 5.84 -12.61
CA VAL A 4 14.77 4.48 -12.07
C VAL A 4 13.32 4.25 -11.66
N VAL A 5 12.67 3.23 -12.21
CA VAL A 5 11.42 2.69 -11.65
C VAL A 5 11.81 1.58 -10.69
N LEU A 6 11.57 1.78 -9.41
CA LEU A 6 11.90 0.83 -8.37
C LEU A 6 10.67 0.00 -8.02
N ALA A 7 10.76 -1.32 -8.17
CA ALA A 7 9.64 -2.23 -7.97
C ALA A 7 10.08 -3.51 -7.24
N GLY A 8 9.19 -4.47 -7.05
CA GLY A 8 9.50 -5.74 -6.40
C GLY A 8 9.65 -5.63 -4.89
N GLY A 9 10.82 -5.97 -4.36
CA GLY A 9 11.06 -5.98 -2.91
C GLY A 9 10.65 -7.30 -2.24
N THR A 10 10.37 -7.25 -0.93
CA THR A 10 10.09 -8.45 -0.11
C THR A 10 8.74 -8.38 0.60
N SER A 11 7.79 -7.58 0.10
CA SER A 11 6.43 -7.56 0.63
C SER A 11 5.57 -8.68 0.03
N THR A 12 4.45 -8.98 0.67
CA THR A 12 3.43 -9.89 0.13
C THR A 12 2.77 -9.37 -1.15
N GLU A 13 3.01 -8.10 -1.50
CA GLU A 13 2.51 -7.42 -2.71
C GLU A 13 3.58 -7.30 -3.81
N ARG A 14 4.66 -8.10 -3.72
CA ARG A 14 5.78 -8.09 -4.67
C ARG A 14 5.33 -8.19 -6.13
N ASP A 15 4.46 -9.14 -6.45
CA ASP A 15 4.03 -9.36 -7.84
C ASP A 15 3.23 -8.18 -8.37
N VAL A 16 2.39 -7.58 -7.52
CA VAL A 16 1.64 -6.34 -7.83
C VAL A 16 2.62 -5.21 -8.13
N SER A 17 3.65 -5.07 -7.30
CA SER A 17 4.70 -4.06 -7.46
C SER A 17 5.45 -4.23 -8.79
N LEU A 18 5.80 -5.44 -9.17
CA LEU A 18 6.49 -5.70 -10.45
C LEU A 18 5.62 -5.33 -11.65
N ILE A 19 4.32 -5.66 -11.63
CA ILE A 19 3.37 -5.29 -12.69
C ILE A 19 3.19 -3.77 -12.74
N SER A 20 2.97 -3.12 -11.61
CA SER A 20 2.87 -1.65 -11.53
C SER A 20 4.14 -0.99 -12.07
N GLY A 21 5.32 -1.45 -11.65
CA GLY A 21 6.61 -0.96 -12.10
C GLY A 21 6.80 -1.13 -13.61
N SER A 22 6.43 -2.30 -14.18
CA SER A 22 6.49 -2.54 -15.63
C SER A 22 5.59 -1.57 -16.39
N ASN A 23 4.36 -1.36 -15.95
CA ASN A 23 3.43 -0.43 -16.58
C ASN A 23 3.95 1.01 -16.53
N ILE A 24 4.51 1.43 -15.39
CA ILE A 24 5.13 2.76 -15.23
C ILE A 24 6.34 2.89 -16.16
N TYR A 25 7.24 1.90 -16.16
CA TYR A 25 8.41 1.87 -17.03
C TYR A 25 8.03 2.05 -18.50
N ARG A 26 7.08 1.24 -19.00
CA ARG A 26 6.59 1.32 -20.38
C ARG A 26 5.98 2.69 -20.70
N ALA A 27 5.21 3.26 -19.77
CA ALA A 27 4.61 4.58 -19.95
C ALA A 27 5.67 5.68 -20.02
N LEU A 28 6.72 5.63 -19.19
CA LEU A 28 7.82 6.57 -19.19
C LEU A 28 8.65 6.46 -20.49
N LYS A 29 8.97 5.24 -20.93
CA LYS A 29 9.64 5.01 -22.23
C LYS A 29 8.83 5.56 -23.40
N LYS A 30 7.51 5.35 -23.41
CA LYS A 30 6.60 5.90 -24.43
C LYS A 30 6.60 7.42 -24.47
N LYS A 31 6.83 8.06 -23.31
CA LYS A 31 6.96 9.53 -23.21
C LYS A 31 8.38 10.04 -23.54
N GLY A 32 9.32 9.18 -23.92
CA GLY A 32 10.66 9.55 -24.32
C GLY A 32 11.66 9.77 -23.18
N HIS A 33 11.38 9.22 -22.00
CA HIS A 33 12.35 9.24 -20.90
C HIS A 33 13.34 8.08 -21.00
N ASP A 34 14.55 8.29 -20.48
CA ASP A 34 15.57 7.26 -20.31
C ASP A 34 15.28 6.51 -18.99
N ALA A 35 14.30 5.59 -19.02
CA ALA A 35 13.86 4.84 -17.87
C ALA A 35 14.42 3.43 -17.83
N ILE A 36 14.70 2.93 -16.62
CA ILE A 36 15.04 1.53 -16.33
C ILE A 36 14.14 1.01 -15.20
N LEU A 37 13.84 -0.28 -15.21
CA LEU A 37 13.10 -0.97 -14.15
C LEU A 37 14.08 -1.78 -13.33
N VAL A 38 14.09 -1.58 -12.00
CA VAL A 38 15.01 -2.25 -11.09
C VAL A 38 14.22 -2.87 -9.94
N ASP A 39 14.50 -4.13 -9.64
CA ASP A 39 13.97 -4.78 -8.46
C ASP A 39 14.71 -4.30 -7.21
N LEU A 40 13.96 -3.80 -6.21
CA LEU A 40 14.52 -3.29 -4.96
C LEU A 40 15.40 -4.32 -4.24
N TYR A 41 14.94 -5.58 -4.18
CA TYR A 41 15.62 -6.62 -3.42
C TYR A 41 16.62 -7.41 -4.25
N LEU A 42 16.28 -7.82 -5.47
CA LEU A 42 17.19 -8.58 -6.31
C LEU A 42 18.29 -7.70 -6.93
N GLY A 43 18.03 -6.41 -7.13
CA GLY A 43 18.98 -5.48 -7.71
C GLY A 43 19.29 -5.73 -9.18
N TYR A 44 20.49 -5.32 -9.57
CA TYR A 44 21.00 -5.53 -10.93
C TYR A 44 22.43 -6.11 -10.89
N GLU A 45 22.60 -7.27 -11.46
CA GLU A 45 23.89 -7.97 -11.64
C GLU A 45 24.11 -8.40 -13.10
N GLY A 46 23.51 -7.66 -14.06
CA GLY A 46 23.70 -7.93 -15.50
C GLY A 46 25.04 -7.43 -16.05
N ASP A 47 25.23 -7.63 -17.34
CA ASP A 47 26.50 -7.37 -18.05
C ASP A 47 26.77 -5.89 -18.34
N LEU A 48 25.77 -4.99 -18.17
CA LEU A 48 25.96 -3.56 -18.44
C LEU A 48 26.77 -2.89 -17.33
N ALA A 49 27.69 -2.03 -17.70
CA ALA A 49 28.44 -1.22 -16.73
C ALA A 49 27.50 -0.30 -15.94
N ILE A 50 27.77 -0.16 -14.65
CA ILE A 50 27.01 0.74 -13.76
C ILE A 50 27.54 2.16 -13.95
N ASN A 51 27.03 2.84 -14.97
CA ASN A 51 27.30 4.23 -15.32
C ASN A 51 26.07 4.85 -16.00
N GLU A 52 26.12 6.11 -16.36
CA GLU A 52 24.99 6.83 -16.95
C GLU A 52 24.47 6.25 -18.31
N ASP A 53 25.30 5.54 -19.04
CA ASP A 53 24.91 4.95 -20.33
C ASP A 53 23.91 3.79 -20.17
N ILE A 54 23.80 3.21 -18.97
CA ILE A 54 22.85 2.13 -18.65
C ILE A 54 21.39 2.58 -18.90
N PHE A 55 21.07 3.86 -18.68
CA PHE A 55 19.73 4.40 -18.90
C PHE A 55 19.34 4.46 -20.39
N LYS A 56 20.34 4.51 -21.28
CA LYS A 56 20.15 4.53 -22.75
C LYS A 56 20.28 3.16 -23.40
N ALA A 57 20.64 2.15 -22.60
CA ALA A 57 20.82 0.79 -23.12
C ALA A 57 19.52 0.28 -23.76
N ASN A 58 19.65 -0.38 -24.91
CA ASN A 58 18.54 -1.00 -25.61
C ASN A 58 18.23 -2.38 -25.01
N VAL A 59 17.75 -2.38 -23.77
CA VAL A 59 17.37 -3.57 -23.01
C VAL A 59 15.90 -3.46 -22.61
N GLU A 60 15.19 -4.57 -22.71
CA GLU A 60 13.83 -4.72 -22.20
C GLU A 60 13.92 -5.10 -20.69
N TRP A 61 13.80 -4.09 -19.83
CA TRP A 61 14.00 -4.23 -18.38
C TRP A 61 12.88 -5.00 -17.67
N ASP A 62 11.74 -5.16 -18.31
CA ASP A 62 10.54 -5.84 -17.76
C ASP A 62 10.23 -7.18 -18.43
N LYS A 63 11.19 -7.76 -19.16
CA LYS A 63 11.02 -9.03 -19.90
C LYS A 63 10.64 -10.22 -19.02
N ASP A 64 11.08 -10.21 -17.76
CA ASP A 64 10.85 -11.29 -16.81
C ASP A 64 9.64 -11.04 -15.89
N VAL A 65 8.92 -9.92 -16.08
CA VAL A 65 7.73 -9.60 -15.31
C VAL A 65 6.55 -10.43 -15.82
N THR A 66 6.01 -11.28 -14.97
CA THR A 66 4.88 -12.18 -15.25
C THR A 66 3.57 -11.65 -14.67
N ALA A 67 2.46 -12.33 -14.91
CA ALA A 67 1.17 -11.99 -14.32
C ALA A 67 1.18 -12.20 -12.78
N ILE A 68 0.29 -11.47 -12.08
CA ILE A 68 0.08 -11.63 -10.64
C ILE A 68 -0.46 -13.04 -10.37
N SER A 69 0.15 -13.73 -9.40
CA SER A 69 -0.34 -15.03 -8.93
C SER A 69 -1.69 -14.87 -8.21
N ALA A 70 -2.55 -15.90 -8.33
CA ALA A 70 -3.78 -15.96 -7.53
C ALA A 70 -3.52 -16.26 -6.04
N GLU A 71 -2.32 -16.76 -5.72
CA GLU A 71 -1.84 -17.03 -4.37
C GLU A 71 -0.78 -16.01 -3.96
N GLN A 72 -0.62 -15.81 -2.66
CA GLN A 72 0.44 -14.94 -2.14
C GLN A 72 1.81 -15.45 -2.60
N PRO A 73 2.75 -14.55 -2.99
CA PRO A 73 4.05 -14.97 -3.44
C PRO A 73 4.84 -15.66 -2.31
N ASP A 74 5.48 -16.79 -2.65
CA ASP A 74 6.47 -17.40 -1.76
C ASP A 74 7.77 -16.62 -1.82
N LEU A 75 8.05 -15.87 -0.76
CA LEU A 75 9.24 -15.02 -0.66
C LEU A 75 10.44 -15.77 -0.08
N SER A 76 10.27 -17.00 0.37
CA SER A 76 11.32 -17.76 1.09
C SER A 76 12.57 -17.99 0.23
N HIS A 77 12.39 -18.20 -1.08
CA HIS A 77 13.46 -18.45 -2.03
C HIS A 77 14.21 -17.20 -2.52
N LEU A 78 13.65 -15.99 -2.34
CA LEU A 78 14.25 -14.76 -2.87
C LEU A 78 15.66 -14.50 -2.35
N LYS A 79 15.91 -14.88 -1.10
CA LYS A 79 17.22 -14.71 -0.47
C LYS A 79 18.28 -15.59 -1.14
N GLU A 80 17.90 -16.77 -1.63
CA GLU A 80 18.80 -17.72 -2.30
C GLU A 80 19.22 -17.22 -3.69
N LEU A 81 18.42 -16.35 -4.31
CA LEU A 81 18.73 -15.74 -5.60
C LEU A 81 19.82 -14.67 -5.51
N ARG A 82 20.15 -14.21 -4.29
CA ARG A 82 21.17 -13.16 -4.08
C ARG A 82 22.52 -13.74 -3.71
N LYS A 83 23.54 -13.45 -4.51
CA LYS A 83 24.93 -13.90 -4.27
C LYS A 83 25.56 -13.31 -2.99
N ASP A 84 25.12 -12.12 -2.57
CA ASP A 84 25.59 -11.43 -1.37
C ASP A 84 24.93 -11.91 -0.07
N GLY A 85 24.08 -12.94 -0.12
CA GLY A 85 23.34 -13.51 1.00
C GLY A 85 22.16 -12.69 1.48
N GLY A 86 21.75 -11.64 0.76
CA GLY A 86 20.49 -10.93 0.97
C GLY A 86 20.31 -10.24 2.33
N LYS A 87 21.36 -9.69 2.92
CA LYS A 87 21.30 -8.99 4.22
C LYS A 87 20.62 -7.62 4.12
N SER A 88 20.94 -6.86 3.06
CA SER A 88 20.36 -5.54 2.81
C SER A 88 19.04 -5.68 2.06
N LEU A 89 18.08 -4.80 2.35
CA LEU A 89 16.87 -4.66 1.53
C LEU A 89 17.24 -4.22 0.10
N PHE A 90 18.19 -3.29 -0.02
CA PHE A 90 18.68 -2.86 -1.33
C PHE A 90 19.59 -3.91 -1.92
N GLY A 91 19.19 -4.46 -3.07
CA GLY A 91 19.96 -5.41 -3.83
C GLY A 91 21.23 -4.80 -4.45
N PRO A 92 22.09 -5.64 -5.06
CA PRO A 92 23.29 -5.16 -5.73
C PRO A 92 22.99 -4.02 -6.70
N ASN A 93 23.78 -2.94 -6.63
CA ASN A 93 23.74 -1.77 -7.49
C ASN A 93 22.47 -0.90 -7.43
N VAL A 94 21.44 -1.24 -6.63
CA VAL A 94 20.19 -0.44 -6.55
C VAL A 94 20.47 0.99 -6.16
N LEU A 95 21.18 1.22 -5.05
CA LEU A 95 21.47 2.59 -4.59
C LEU A 95 22.34 3.37 -5.56
N ALA A 96 23.32 2.72 -6.20
CA ALA A 96 24.17 3.36 -7.20
C ALA A 96 23.35 3.80 -8.45
N LEU A 97 22.40 2.98 -8.89
CA LEU A 97 21.52 3.31 -10.00
C LEU A 97 20.55 4.46 -9.63
N CYS A 98 19.99 4.41 -8.42
CA CYS A 98 19.11 5.46 -7.92
C CYS A 98 19.84 6.81 -7.77
N ASP A 99 21.07 6.81 -7.29
CA ASP A 99 21.90 8.02 -7.13
C ASP A 99 22.24 8.69 -8.49
N MET A 100 22.37 7.91 -9.56
CA MET A 100 22.60 8.43 -10.91
C MET A 100 21.33 8.94 -11.62
N ALA A 101 20.15 8.65 -11.11
CA ALA A 101 18.88 9.05 -11.70
C ALA A 101 18.54 10.51 -11.40
N ASP A 102 17.80 11.16 -12.32
CA ASP A 102 17.23 12.47 -12.04
C ASP A 102 16.08 12.36 -11.00
N ILE A 103 15.39 11.22 -10.96
CA ILE A 103 14.33 10.87 -10.00
C ILE A 103 14.12 9.36 -9.98
N VAL A 104 13.75 8.84 -8.80
CA VAL A 104 13.29 7.46 -8.63
C VAL A 104 11.76 7.42 -8.58
N PHE A 105 11.14 6.67 -9.47
CA PHE A 105 9.71 6.40 -9.40
C PHE A 105 9.48 5.17 -8.53
N LEU A 106 8.81 5.33 -7.39
CA LEU A 106 8.48 4.24 -6.48
C LEU A 106 7.23 3.51 -6.98
N GLY A 107 7.42 2.36 -7.61
CA GLY A 107 6.37 1.42 -8.01
C GLY A 107 6.24 0.27 -7.01
N LEU A 108 6.56 0.54 -5.74
CA LEU A 108 6.53 -0.43 -4.64
C LEU A 108 5.13 -0.52 -4.03
N HIS A 109 4.83 -1.64 -3.37
CA HIS A 109 3.60 -1.83 -2.61
C HIS A 109 3.88 -2.56 -1.30
N GLY A 110 3.14 -2.19 -0.24
CA GLY A 110 3.24 -2.79 1.07
C GLY A 110 4.54 -2.47 1.82
N ALA A 111 4.96 -3.38 2.69
CA ALA A 111 6.14 -3.20 3.55
C ALA A 111 7.41 -2.86 2.75
N ASN A 112 8.25 -2.03 3.33
CA ASN A 112 9.47 -1.45 2.76
C ASN A 112 9.23 -0.41 1.64
N GLY A 113 8.09 -0.42 0.95
CA GLY A 113 7.73 0.59 -0.04
C GLY A 113 6.90 1.71 0.55
N GLU A 114 5.88 1.36 1.37
CA GLU A 114 4.91 2.29 1.91
C GLU A 114 5.10 2.59 3.41
N ASP A 115 6.16 2.07 4.04
CA ASP A 115 6.44 2.23 5.48
C ASP A 115 7.53 3.27 5.81
N GLY A 116 7.97 4.03 4.82
CA GLY A 116 8.93 5.11 4.98
C GLY A 116 10.41 4.71 5.00
N ARG A 117 10.76 3.41 5.00
CA ARG A 117 12.16 2.97 5.10
C ARG A 117 12.99 3.30 3.86
N VAL A 118 12.45 3.07 2.68
CA VAL A 118 13.09 3.44 1.41
C VAL A 118 13.17 4.95 1.29
N GLN A 119 12.09 5.66 1.60
CA GLN A 119 12.03 7.11 1.58
C GLN A 119 13.07 7.75 2.51
N ALA A 120 13.20 7.25 3.75
CA ALA A 120 14.21 7.74 4.69
C ALA A 120 15.65 7.53 4.18
N THR A 121 15.91 6.40 3.53
CA THR A 121 17.23 6.14 2.92
C THR A 121 17.51 7.15 1.80
N PHE A 122 16.53 7.41 0.94
CA PHE A 122 16.68 8.35 -0.16
C PHE A 122 16.82 9.79 0.32
N ASP A 123 16.09 10.19 1.37
CA ASP A 123 16.25 11.51 2.01
C ASP A 123 17.68 11.71 2.53
N LEU A 124 18.26 10.70 3.20
CA LEU A 124 19.64 10.75 3.71
C LEU A 124 20.69 10.80 2.59
N MET A 125 20.39 10.19 1.45
CA MET A 125 21.29 10.19 0.28
C MET A 125 21.06 11.37 -0.65
N GLY A 126 20.00 12.18 -0.46
CA GLY A 126 19.64 13.27 -1.37
C GLY A 126 19.08 12.79 -2.71
N ILE A 127 18.55 11.58 -2.79
CA ILE A 127 17.96 10.99 -4.00
C ILE A 127 16.50 11.44 -4.14
N PRO A 128 16.12 12.15 -5.21
CA PRO A 128 14.72 12.53 -5.45
C PRO A 128 13.85 11.30 -5.77
N TYR A 129 12.64 11.25 -5.22
CA TYR A 129 11.69 10.16 -5.45
C TYR A 129 10.24 10.65 -5.53
N THR A 130 9.35 9.81 -6.09
CA THR A 130 7.91 10.07 -6.15
C THR A 130 7.19 9.58 -4.88
N GLY A 131 5.98 10.12 -4.62
CA GLY A 131 5.19 9.77 -3.44
C GLY A 131 5.45 10.69 -2.26
N THR A 132 4.97 10.30 -1.08
CA THR A 132 5.11 11.08 0.14
C THR A 132 6.40 10.73 0.90
N ASP A 133 6.72 11.49 1.98
CA ASP A 133 7.97 11.33 2.73
C ASP A 133 7.93 10.13 3.71
N TYR A 134 9.07 9.90 4.36
CA TYR A 134 9.26 8.77 5.28
C TYR A 134 8.32 8.81 6.48
N LEU A 135 8.06 10.01 7.04
CA LEU A 135 7.26 10.12 8.27
C LEU A 135 5.79 9.85 8.01
N SER A 136 5.22 10.50 6.99
CA SER A 136 3.83 10.29 6.59
C SER A 136 3.59 8.85 6.11
N SER A 137 4.54 8.24 5.39
CA SER A 137 4.48 6.83 5.01
C SER A 137 4.46 5.91 6.24
N ALA A 138 5.35 6.12 7.21
CA ALA A 138 5.42 5.31 8.42
C ALA A 138 4.13 5.40 9.26
N ILE A 139 3.57 6.61 9.40
CA ILE A 139 2.30 6.81 10.14
C ILE A 139 1.13 6.18 9.39
N ALA A 140 1.06 6.33 8.06
CA ALA A 140 -0.01 5.78 7.24
C ALA A 140 -0.03 4.25 7.28
N MET A 141 1.14 3.61 7.25
CA MET A 141 1.28 2.14 7.32
C MET A 141 0.75 1.56 8.63
N ASP A 142 0.91 2.26 9.75
CA ASP A 142 0.39 1.82 11.05
C ASP A 142 -1.06 2.27 11.25
N LYS A 143 -2.01 1.34 11.10
CA LYS A 143 -3.45 1.61 11.25
C LYS A 143 -3.82 2.15 12.63
N SER A 144 -3.07 1.79 13.69
CA SER A 144 -3.32 2.31 15.04
C SER A 144 -2.94 3.78 15.13
N LEU A 145 -1.78 4.15 14.59
CA LEU A 145 -1.29 5.54 14.60
C LEU A 145 -2.10 6.42 13.65
N SER A 146 -2.32 5.97 12.40
CA SER A 146 -3.08 6.75 11.41
C SER A 146 -4.50 7.06 11.91
N LYS A 147 -5.20 6.08 12.51
CA LYS A 147 -6.54 6.30 13.08
C LYS A 147 -6.55 7.22 14.31
N GLN A 148 -5.46 7.29 15.07
CA GLN A 148 -5.31 8.29 16.13
C GLN A 148 -5.22 9.70 15.53
N MET A 149 -4.44 9.88 14.46
CA MET A 149 -4.34 11.13 13.72
C MET A 149 -5.68 11.53 13.10
N PHE A 150 -6.41 10.57 12.49
CA PHE A 150 -7.75 10.83 11.95
C PHE A 150 -8.70 11.35 13.02
N ARG A 151 -8.77 10.68 14.18
CA ARG A 151 -9.61 11.13 15.30
C ARG A 151 -9.22 12.52 15.81
N ALA A 152 -7.92 12.80 15.94
CA ALA A 152 -7.42 14.10 16.37
C ALA A 152 -7.79 15.23 15.39
N ALA A 153 -7.85 14.91 14.09
CA ALA A 153 -8.27 15.84 13.04
C ALA A 153 -9.80 15.89 12.83
N GLY A 154 -10.59 15.14 13.62
CA GLY A 154 -12.06 15.11 13.46
C GLY A 154 -12.56 14.30 12.27
N ILE A 155 -11.71 13.42 11.70
CA ILE A 155 -12.06 12.55 10.59
C ILE A 155 -12.68 11.27 11.15
N PRO A 156 -13.90 10.87 10.74
CA PRO A 156 -14.52 9.64 11.19
C PRO A 156 -13.71 8.41 10.74
N THR A 157 -13.46 7.50 11.65
CA THR A 157 -12.85 6.19 11.40
C THR A 157 -13.54 5.15 12.29
N PRO A 158 -13.61 3.86 11.91
CA PRO A 158 -14.26 2.85 12.73
C PRO A 158 -13.73 2.86 14.16
N LYS A 159 -14.65 2.77 15.15
CA LYS A 159 -14.27 2.72 16.57
C LYS A 159 -13.58 1.40 16.85
N GLY A 160 -12.48 1.44 17.59
CA GLY A 160 -11.72 0.23 17.89
C GLY A 160 -10.68 0.45 18.96
N ILE A 161 -10.04 -0.65 19.32
CA ILE A 161 -8.94 -0.73 20.30
C ILE A 161 -7.74 -1.39 19.64
N THR A 162 -6.54 -1.06 20.11
CA THR A 162 -5.30 -1.75 19.71
C THR A 162 -4.92 -2.73 20.82
N ALA A 163 -4.66 -3.98 20.45
CA ALA A 163 -4.15 -5.03 21.31
C ALA A 163 -2.69 -5.31 20.97
N LYS A 164 -1.82 -5.38 21.97
CA LYS A 164 -0.43 -5.78 21.81
C LYS A 164 -0.33 -7.23 21.39
N ASN A 165 0.69 -7.59 20.61
CA ASN A 165 0.90 -8.96 20.20
C ASN A 165 0.91 -9.91 21.40
N GLY A 166 0.06 -10.94 21.33
CA GLY A 166 -0.16 -11.91 22.41
C GLY A 166 -1.03 -11.41 23.58
N GLN A 167 -1.56 -10.20 23.53
CA GLN A 167 -2.46 -9.68 24.57
C GLN A 167 -3.81 -10.42 24.50
N LYS A 168 -4.28 -10.90 25.64
CA LYS A 168 -5.63 -11.45 25.78
C LYS A 168 -6.66 -10.32 25.89
N ILE A 169 -7.72 -10.42 25.12
CA ILE A 169 -8.83 -9.46 25.11
C ILE A 169 -10.07 -10.15 25.69
N ASP A 170 -10.77 -9.47 26.60
CA ASP A 170 -12.07 -9.94 27.07
C ASP A 170 -13.10 -9.77 25.95
N PRO A 171 -13.67 -10.87 25.40
CA PRO A 171 -14.63 -10.79 24.33
C PRO A 171 -15.87 -9.95 24.64
N SER A 172 -16.25 -9.82 25.91
CA SER A 172 -17.41 -9.01 26.32
C SER A 172 -17.21 -7.50 26.12
N THR A 173 -15.97 -7.04 25.96
CA THR A 173 -15.63 -5.62 25.74
C THR A 173 -15.61 -5.21 24.28
N VAL A 174 -15.78 -6.15 23.36
CA VAL A 174 -15.70 -5.94 21.91
C VAL A 174 -17.11 -5.87 21.30
N PRO A 175 -17.44 -4.87 20.49
CA PRO A 175 -18.70 -4.85 19.73
C PRO A 175 -18.66 -5.88 18.59
N TYR A 176 -19.75 -6.61 18.38
CA TYR A 176 -19.88 -7.55 17.26
C TYR A 176 -20.99 -7.13 16.30
N PRO A 177 -20.80 -7.38 14.97
CA PRO A 177 -19.60 -7.90 14.34
C PRO A 177 -18.43 -6.92 14.40
N CYS A 178 -17.20 -7.44 14.39
CA CYS A 178 -15.98 -6.62 14.38
C CYS A 178 -14.98 -7.11 13.32
N MET A 179 -13.99 -6.27 13.03
CA MET A 179 -12.83 -6.58 12.20
C MET A 179 -11.60 -6.68 13.10
N VAL A 180 -10.86 -7.77 12.96
CA VAL A 180 -9.53 -7.97 13.57
C VAL A 180 -8.52 -7.84 12.46
N LYS A 181 -7.54 -6.92 12.60
CA LYS A 181 -6.54 -6.62 11.57
C LYS A 181 -5.17 -6.44 12.20
N THR A 182 -4.10 -6.85 11.53
CA THR A 182 -2.74 -6.41 11.88
C THR A 182 -2.63 -4.89 11.79
N THR A 183 -1.88 -4.25 12.68
CA THR A 183 -1.68 -2.80 12.63
C THR A 183 -0.88 -2.38 11.40
N CYS A 184 0.12 -3.18 10.99
CA CYS A 184 0.91 -2.96 9.79
C CYS A 184 0.59 -4.05 8.76
N GLY A 185 0.70 -3.70 7.49
CA GLY A 185 0.43 -4.63 6.38
C GLY A 185 -0.67 -4.14 5.45
N GLY A 186 -0.75 -4.81 4.29
CA GLY A 186 -1.65 -4.45 3.19
C GLY A 186 -2.45 -5.63 2.67
N SER A 187 -3.21 -5.39 1.60
CA SER A 187 -3.93 -6.41 0.81
C SER A 187 -4.85 -7.34 1.60
N SER A 188 -5.43 -6.86 2.70
CA SER A 188 -6.31 -7.64 3.59
C SER A 188 -5.64 -8.89 4.22
N VAL A 189 -4.32 -9.00 4.14
CA VAL A 189 -3.56 -10.06 4.83
C VAL A 189 -3.63 -9.82 6.33
N GLY A 190 -3.91 -10.86 7.12
CA GLY A 190 -4.10 -10.73 8.57
C GLY A 190 -5.37 -9.96 8.98
N THR A 191 -6.39 -9.93 8.10
CA THR A 191 -7.68 -9.27 8.33
C THR A 191 -8.79 -10.32 8.44
N TYR A 192 -9.54 -10.28 9.55
CA TYR A 192 -10.58 -11.27 9.86
C TYR A 192 -11.87 -10.57 10.31
N ARG A 193 -12.98 -10.99 9.74
CA ARG A 193 -14.30 -10.61 10.23
C ARG A 193 -14.74 -11.60 11.31
N VAL A 194 -15.18 -11.06 12.45
CA VAL A 194 -15.60 -11.82 13.63
C VAL A 194 -17.05 -11.50 13.91
N GLU A 195 -17.92 -12.48 13.81
CA GLU A 195 -19.37 -12.30 13.97
C GLU A 195 -19.82 -12.40 15.45
N LYS A 196 -19.09 -13.17 16.25
CA LYS A 196 -19.47 -13.50 17.62
C LYS A 196 -18.25 -13.73 18.54
N PRO A 197 -18.43 -13.60 19.86
CA PRO A 197 -17.36 -13.69 20.84
C PRO A 197 -16.47 -14.93 20.75
N GLU A 198 -17.06 -16.08 20.42
CA GLU A 198 -16.36 -17.37 20.39
C GLU A 198 -15.31 -17.46 19.27
N GLU A 199 -15.42 -16.62 18.25
CA GLU A 199 -14.50 -16.57 17.11
C GLU A 199 -13.30 -15.64 17.36
N LEU A 200 -13.40 -14.72 18.35
CA LEU A 200 -12.42 -13.65 18.56
C LEU A 200 -11.01 -14.20 18.81
N GLN A 201 -10.88 -15.16 19.74
CA GLN A 201 -9.55 -15.65 20.12
C GLN A 201 -8.80 -16.25 18.94
N LYS A 202 -9.51 -17.03 18.08
CA LYS A 202 -8.89 -17.59 16.88
C LYS A 202 -8.43 -16.49 15.93
N ALA A 203 -9.26 -15.48 15.66
CA ALA A 203 -8.92 -14.38 14.78
C ALA A 203 -7.71 -13.57 15.32
N LEU A 204 -7.60 -13.41 16.63
CA LEU A 204 -6.45 -12.78 17.29
C LEU A 204 -5.18 -13.63 17.10
N ASP A 205 -5.25 -14.93 17.39
CA ASP A 205 -4.09 -15.83 17.26
C ASP A 205 -3.57 -15.86 15.82
N ASP A 206 -4.49 -15.94 14.85
CA ASP A 206 -4.17 -15.91 13.44
C ASP A 206 -3.53 -14.55 13.04
N ALA A 207 -4.06 -13.42 13.52
CA ALA A 207 -3.51 -12.08 13.25
C ALA A 207 -2.14 -11.86 13.93
N TYR A 208 -1.98 -12.30 15.17
CA TYR A 208 -0.70 -12.22 15.89
C TYR A 208 0.42 -13.05 15.26
N SER A 209 0.09 -14.09 14.49
CA SER A 209 1.09 -14.89 13.78
C SER A 209 1.93 -14.09 12.78
N PHE A 210 1.44 -12.92 12.34
CA PHE A 210 2.20 -12.00 11.50
C PHE A 210 3.25 -11.16 12.27
N GLY A 211 3.27 -11.25 13.60
CA GLY A 211 4.26 -10.59 14.45
C GLY A 211 3.93 -9.17 14.90
N ASP A 212 2.83 -8.59 14.40
CA ASP A 212 2.41 -7.22 14.70
C ASP A 212 1.40 -7.14 15.86
N ASP A 213 1.20 -5.92 16.36
CA ASP A 213 0.03 -5.57 17.17
C ASP A 213 -1.23 -5.69 16.29
N VAL A 214 -2.40 -5.77 16.92
CA VAL A 214 -3.68 -5.96 16.24
C VAL A 214 -4.63 -4.83 16.58
N ILE A 215 -5.37 -4.33 15.60
CA ILE A 215 -6.52 -3.47 15.82
C ILE A 215 -7.81 -4.28 15.73
N ILE A 216 -8.69 -4.09 16.71
CA ILE A 216 -10.04 -4.65 16.74
C ILE A 216 -10.99 -3.47 16.59
N GLU A 217 -11.75 -3.43 15.50
CA GLU A 217 -12.62 -2.30 15.20
C GLU A 217 -14.04 -2.76 14.81
N GLN A 218 -15.02 -1.88 15.00
CA GLN A 218 -16.39 -2.16 14.58
C GLN A 218 -16.42 -2.50 13.09
N PHE A 219 -17.21 -3.48 12.71
CA PHE A 219 -17.51 -3.75 11.31
C PHE A 219 -18.48 -2.67 10.80
N VAL A 220 -18.14 -2.03 9.70
CA VAL A 220 -19.03 -1.08 8.99
C VAL A 220 -19.59 -1.79 7.78
N SER A 221 -20.91 -1.95 7.73
CA SER A 221 -21.60 -2.52 6.58
C SER A 221 -21.96 -1.44 5.59
N GLY A 222 -21.55 -1.58 4.33
CA GLY A 222 -21.84 -0.55 3.36
C GLY A 222 -21.09 -0.70 2.04
N ARG A 223 -20.85 0.45 1.41
CA ARG A 223 -20.16 0.59 0.13
C ARG A 223 -18.73 1.07 0.35
N GLU A 224 -17.79 0.46 -0.35
CA GLU A 224 -16.36 0.82 -0.27
C GLU A 224 -15.97 1.77 -1.39
N PHE A 225 -15.15 2.78 -1.04
CA PHE A 225 -14.70 3.81 -1.96
C PHE A 225 -13.23 4.10 -1.78
N SER A 226 -12.61 4.53 -2.87
CA SER A 226 -11.22 4.97 -2.91
C SER A 226 -11.14 6.37 -3.51
N VAL A 227 -10.33 7.24 -2.89
CA VAL A 227 -10.16 8.64 -3.29
C VAL A 227 -8.68 8.95 -3.44
N GLY A 228 -8.23 9.19 -4.66
CA GLY A 228 -6.89 9.72 -4.93
C GLY A 228 -6.82 11.20 -4.55
N VAL A 229 -5.75 11.59 -3.89
CA VAL A 229 -5.43 13.00 -3.59
C VAL A 229 -4.06 13.32 -4.19
N VAL A 230 -3.96 14.40 -4.95
CA VAL A 230 -2.72 14.88 -5.57
C VAL A 230 -2.54 16.34 -5.19
N ASP A 231 -1.38 16.68 -4.63
CA ASP A 231 -1.06 18.04 -4.16
C ASP A 231 -2.18 18.65 -3.28
N GLY A 232 -2.74 17.81 -2.38
CA GLY A 232 -3.80 18.22 -1.46
C GLY A 232 -5.19 18.37 -2.08
N LYS A 233 -5.40 17.96 -3.35
CA LYS A 233 -6.69 18.02 -4.03
C LYS A 233 -7.23 16.64 -4.33
N ALA A 234 -8.46 16.36 -3.88
CA ALA A 234 -9.15 15.10 -4.14
C ALA A 234 -9.60 14.98 -5.60
N TYR A 235 -9.38 13.82 -6.16
CA TYR A 235 -9.81 13.42 -7.50
C TYR A 235 -11.22 12.78 -7.48
N PRO A 236 -11.80 12.43 -8.63
CA PRO A 236 -13.07 11.71 -8.66
C PRO A 236 -13.00 10.42 -7.85
N ILE A 237 -14.06 10.16 -7.08
CA ILE A 237 -14.18 9.00 -6.21
C ILE A 237 -14.35 7.75 -7.06
N ILE A 238 -13.69 6.65 -6.67
CA ILE A 238 -13.87 5.33 -7.24
C ILE A 238 -14.70 4.50 -6.26
N GLU A 239 -15.79 3.91 -6.71
CA GLU A 239 -16.50 2.88 -5.96
C GLU A 239 -15.89 1.52 -6.24
N ILE A 240 -15.67 0.72 -5.20
CA ILE A 240 -15.11 -0.62 -5.26
C ILE A 240 -16.18 -1.61 -4.81
N ALA A 241 -16.73 -2.38 -5.76
CA ALA A 241 -17.81 -3.33 -5.51
C ALA A 241 -17.38 -4.76 -5.84
N PRO A 242 -16.95 -5.56 -4.86
CA PRO A 242 -16.69 -6.98 -5.08
C PRO A 242 -17.95 -7.70 -5.57
N ILE A 243 -17.84 -8.56 -6.59
CA ILE A 243 -18.97 -9.32 -7.12
C ILE A 243 -19.45 -10.36 -6.11
N HIS A 244 -18.53 -10.92 -5.32
CA HIS A 244 -18.83 -11.89 -4.29
C HIS A 244 -18.04 -11.62 -3.01
N GLY A 245 -18.72 -11.65 -1.87
CA GLY A 245 -18.12 -11.65 -0.56
C GLY A 245 -17.52 -10.30 -0.13
N PHE A 246 -16.29 -10.31 0.31
CA PHE A 246 -15.56 -9.21 0.94
C PHE A 246 -14.37 -8.83 0.04
N TYR A 247 -13.88 -7.60 0.10
CA TYR A 247 -12.75 -7.13 -0.69
C TYR A 247 -11.42 -7.66 -0.11
N ASP A 248 -11.22 -8.98 -0.26
CA ASP A 248 -10.04 -9.72 0.16
C ASP A 248 -8.93 -9.71 -0.92
N TYR A 249 -7.80 -10.35 -0.65
CA TYR A 249 -6.67 -10.46 -1.58
C TYR A 249 -7.10 -10.96 -2.97
N LYS A 250 -7.94 -11.99 -3.01
CA LYS A 250 -8.42 -12.57 -4.27
C LYS A 250 -9.26 -11.57 -5.06
N ASN A 251 -10.20 -10.89 -4.40
CA ASN A 251 -11.06 -9.90 -5.04
C ASN A 251 -10.30 -8.63 -5.46
N LYS A 252 -9.15 -8.33 -4.83
CA LYS A 252 -8.28 -7.21 -5.20
C LYS A 252 -7.52 -7.45 -6.51
N TYR A 253 -7.02 -8.66 -6.74
CA TYR A 253 -6.04 -8.92 -7.80
C TYR A 253 -6.51 -9.90 -8.88
N GLN A 254 -7.62 -10.59 -8.70
CA GLN A 254 -8.18 -11.45 -9.75
C GLN A 254 -9.04 -10.61 -10.70
N ALA A 255 -8.66 -10.58 -11.97
CA ALA A 255 -9.41 -9.86 -13.00
C ALA A 255 -10.89 -10.27 -13.05
N GLY A 256 -11.80 -9.30 -13.01
CA GLY A 256 -13.25 -9.53 -13.07
C GLY A 256 -13.90 -9.93 -11.73
N SER A 257 -13.18 -9.89 -10.61
CA SER A 257 -13.75 -10.18 -9.27
C SER A 257 -14.39 -8.95 -8.63
N THR A 258 -14.06 -7.76 -9.10
CA THR A 258 -14.53 -6.48 -8.55
C THR A 258 -14.96 -5.56 -9.69
N ILE A 259 -16.03 -4.82 -9.46
CA ILE A 259 -16.50 -3.74 -10.35
C ILE A 259 -16.00 -2.42 -9.76
N GLU A 260 -15.25 -1.67 -10.57
CA GLU A 260 -14.78 -0.34 -10.24
C GLU A 260 -15.54 0.70 -11.07
N THR A 261 -16.17 1.65 -10.39
CA THR A 261 -16.95 2.71 -11.04
C THR A 261 -16.32 4.07 -10.74
N CYS A 262 -15.88 4.78 -11.78
CA CYS A 262 -15.30 6.12 -11.66
C CYS A 262 -15.91 7.08 -12.71
N PRO A 263 -16.46 8.23 -12.33
CA PRO A 263 -16.76 8.64 -10.95
C PRO A 263 -17.85 7.78 -10.31
N ALA A 264 -17.75 7.58 -9.00
CA ALA A 264 -18.74 6.83 -8.22
C ALA A 264 -20.13 7.48 -8.26
N GLU A 265 -21.16 6.67 -8.31
CA GLU A 265 -22.56 7.16 -8.25
C GLU A 265 -22.97 7.50 -6.83
N LEU A 266 -22.72 8.76 -6.43
CA LEU A 266 -23.03 9.32 -5.13
C LEU A 266 -23.78 10.65 -5.26
N PRO A 267 -24.69 10.99 -4.31
CA PRO A 267 -25.22 12.34 -4.17
C PRO A 267 -24.08 13.37 -4.02
N LYS A 268 -24.24 14.53 -4.62
CA LYS A 268 -23.22 15.59 -4.65
C LYS A 268 -22.69 15.94 -3.25
N GLU A 269 -23.56 16.00 -2.26
CA GLU A 269 -23.18 16.32 -0.88
C GLU A 269 -22.27 15.24 -0.28
N LEU A 270 -22.57 13.97 -0.51
CA LEU A 270 -21.74 12.84 -0.05
C LEU A 270 -20.39 12.82 -0.80
N THR A 271 -20.41 13.09 -2.12
CA THR A 271 -19.18 13.22 -2.92
C THR A 271 -18.27 14.30 -2.34
N GLN A 272 -18.78 15.50 -2.13
CA GLN A 272 -18.01 16.62 -1.59
C GLN A 272 -17.48 16.34 -0.18
N LYS A 273 -18.30 15.71 0.67
CA LYS A 273 -17.93 15.35 2.03
C LYS A 273 -16.80 14.32 2.06
N MET A 274 -16.87 13.28 1.22
CA MET A 274 -15.82 12.25 1.15
C MET A 274 -14.52 12.81 0.60
N GLN A 275 -14.59 13.63 -0.45
CA GLN A 275 -13.42 14.33 -1.00
C GLN A 275 -12.78 15.26 0.05
N HIS A 276 -13.58 15.99 0.80
CA HIS A 276 -13.08 16.84 1.88
C HIS A 276 -12.39 16.02 2.99
N TYR A 277 -12.96 14.89 3.40
CA TYR A 277 -12.29 14.00 4.35
C TYR A 277 -10.98 13.44 3.81
N ALA A 278 -10.90 13.11 2.52
CA ALA A 278 -9.66 12.63 1.90
C ALA A 278 -8.57 13.72 1.92
N GLU A 279 -8.93 14.97 1.63
CA GLU A 279 -8.02 16.12 1.74
C GLU A 279 -7.58 16.36 3.19
N MET A 280 -8.48 16.25 4.15
CA MET A 280 -8.14 16.34 5.58
C MET A 280 -7.19 15.22 6.04
N VAL A 281 -7.35 13.99 5.55
CA VAL A 281 -6.43 12.87 5.83
C VAL A 281 -5.04 13.20 5.29
N PHE A 282 -4.96 13.68 4.05
CA PHE A 282 -3.71 14.06 3.40
C PHE A 282 -2.95 15.12 4.22
N GLU A 283 -3.66 16.15 4.69
CA GLU A 283 -3.10 17.21 5.53
C GLU A 283 -2.72 16.69 6.93
N ALA A 284 -3.61 15.93 7.60
CA ALA A 284 -3.41 15.43 8.95
C ALA A 284 -2.19 14.50 9.08
N LEU A 285 -1.90 13.73 8.04
CA LEU A 285 -0.72 12.85 7.98
C LEU A 285 0.53 13.57 7.43
N GLY A 286 0.43 14.84 7.03
CA GLY A 286 1.54 15.61 6.47
C GLY A 286 2.01 15.09 5.11
N MET A 287 1.11 14.51 4.33
CA MET A 287 1.46 13.89 3.04
C MET A 287 1.87 14.91 1.98
N ARG A 288 2.62 14.44 0.99
CA ARG A 288 3.09 15.21 -0.17
C ARG A 288 2.80 14.44 -1.46
N SER A 289 2.92 15.15 -2.59
CA SER A 289 2.71 14.62 -3.93
C SER A 289 1.36 13.97 -4.11
N TYR A 290 1.21 12.70 -3.80
CA TYR A 290 -0.04 11.97 -3.93
C TYR A 290 -0.21 10.90 -2.84
N ALA A 291 -1.45 10.52 -2.62
CA ALA A 291 -1.85 9.38 -1.79
C ALA A 291 -3.27 8.93 -2.17
N ARG A 292 -3.70 7.79 -1.67
CA ARG A 292 -5.05 7.26 -1.85
C ARG A 292 -5.66 6.92 -0.50
N MET A 293 -6.87 7.39 -0.26
CA MET A 293 -7.63 7.16 0.97
C MET A 293 -8.79 6.22 0.69
N ASP A 294 -8.94 5.19 1.51
CA ASP A 294 -10.00 4.21 1.39
C ASP A 294 -11.08 4.46 2.46
N PHE A 295 -12.35 4.47 2.04
CA PHE A 295 -13.50 4.80 2.86
C PHE A 295 -14.55 3.72 2.81
N MET A 296 -15.28 3.56 3.91
CA MET A 296 -16.56 2.85 3.98
C MET A 296 -17.69 3.83 4.21
N LEU A 297 -18.73 3.76 3.39
CA LEU A 297 -19.99 4.48 3.57
C LEU A 297 -21.02 3.51 4.11
N ASP A 298 -21.45 3.71 5.35
CA ASP A 298 -22.56 2.97 5.94
C ASP A 298 -23.86 3.32 5.21
N THR A 299 -24.54 2.31 4.66
CA THR A 299 -25.73 2.51 3.83
C THR A 299 -27.01 2.81 4.62
N GLU A 300 -27.02 2.54 5.92
CA GLU A 300 -28.16 2.82 6.80
C GLU A 300 -28.09 4.22 7.38
N THR A 301 -26.91 4.60 7.89
CA THR A 301 -26.70 5.88 8.57
C THR A 301 -26.17 6.98 7.65
N LEU A 302 -25.64 6.63 6.48
CA LEU A 302 -24.91 7.51 5.56
C LEU A 302 -23.67 8.16 6.20
N GLU A 303 -23.15 7.56 7.27
CA GLU A 303 -21.88 7.95 7.85
C GLU A 303 -20.71 7.37 7.06
N MET A 304 -19.65 8.16 6.95
CA MET A 304 -18.43 7.79 6.22
C MET A 304 -17.31 7.55 7.22
N TYR A 305 -16.55 6.50 6.99
CA TYR A 305 -15.41 6.11 7.82
C TYR A 305 -14.16 5.95 6.97
N CYS A 306 -13.12 6.71 7.26
CA CYS A 306 -11.80 6.47 6.67
C CYS A 306 -11.21 5.19 7.26
N LEU A 307 -10.85 4.26 6.39
CA LEU A 307 -10.27 2.97 6.77
C LEU A 307 -8.76 3.08 6.90
N GLU A 308 -8.09 3.58 5.87
CA GLU A 308 -6.64 3.69 5.76
C GLU A 308 -6.23 4.71 4.70
N ALA A 309 -4.94 5.05 4.68
CA ALA A 309 -4.32 5.84 3.64
C ALA A 309 -3.14 5.06 3.03
N ASN A 310 -3.04 5.05 1.71
CA ASN A 310 -2.01 4.36 0.93
C ASN A 310 -1.12 5.41 0.28
N THR A 311 0.20 5.25 0.37
CA THR A 311 1.17 6.29 0.05
C THR A 311 1.89 6.12 -1.28
N LEU A 312 1.70 4.99 -1.96
CA LEU A 312 2.24 4.72 -3.30
C LEU A 312 1.17 4.19 -4.25
#